data_d5605cf38036263a06901d003a15ebb0
#
_entry.id   d5605cf38036263a06901d003a15ebb0
#
_cell.length_a   1.000
_cell.length_b   1.000
_cell.length_c   1.000
_cell.angle_alpha   90.00
_cell.angle_beta   90.00
_cell.angle_gamma   90.00
#
_symmetry.space_group_name_H-M   'P 1'
#
loop_
_entity.id
_entity.type
_entity.pdbx_description
1 polymer ?
#
loop_
_entity_poly.entity_id
_entity_poly.type
_entity_poly.pdbx_seq_one_letter_code
_entity_poly.pdbx_strand_id
1 'polypeptide(L)'
;MVQDVPFFSQLSEGIDLGCRHCHYYLNISYIYENDDIETLLSEWKRLGAKGILLLGTEMEKHDIKPFTRCGLPVVLIDNYFEALNLDCVTINNLQGAYLATDYLIKQTHAQPGYLHSSYIITGFEERADGFYKAIRKNGMSTSRSVVHHLSPTVDGAYCDMKAVIKSGDELARCYFADNDLIAAGAMRALSEAGYRIPEDISVIGFDDMPMCTYITPPLSTVHVPKQYMGEIAVKRLAEIINSTSASHVKIEISTEIIKRKSC
;
A
#
# COMPACT_ATOMS: atom_id res chain seq x y z
N MET A 1 -0.08 3.38 13.94
CA MET A 1 -0.57 4.23 12.83
C MET A 1 0.58 4.45 11.86
N VAL A 2 0.48 3.90 10.67
CA VAL A 2 1.46 4.12 9.60
C VAL A 2 1.20 5.52 9.03
N GLN A 3 2.06 6.49 9.34
CA GLN A 3 1.94 7.85 8.82
C GLN A 3 2.54 7.94 7.42
N ASP A 4 1.86 7.39 6.43
CA ASP A 4 2.22 7.56 5.02
C ASP A 4 1.56 8.83 4.45
N VAL A 5 1.99 9.98 4.97
CA VAL A 5 1.43 11.29 4.59
C VAL A 5 1.48 11.55 3.07
N PRO A 6 2.57 11.25 2.33
CA PRO A 6 2.60 11.48 0.89
C PRO A 6 1.66 10.55 0.09
N PHE A 7 1.43 9.31 0.52
CA PHE A 7 0.44 8.42 -0.10
C PHE A 7 -0.96 9.02 -0.01
N PHE A 8 -1.37 9.41 1.20
CA PHE A 8 -2.68 10.00 1.44
C PHE A 8 -2.86 11.37 0.79
N SER A 9 -1.79 12.18 0.69
CA SER A 9 -1.84 13.46 -0.01
C SER A 9 -2.20 13.27 -1.49
N GLN A 10 -1.51 12.40 -2.21
CA GLN A 10 -1.78 12.13 -3.62
C GLN A 10 -3.15 11.50 -3.85
N LEU A 11 -3.58 10.60 -2.97
CA LEU A 11 -4.92 10.01 -3.01
C LEU A 11 -5.99 11.11 -2.81
N SER A 12 -5.80 11.99 -1.82
CA SER A 12 -6.73 13.08 -1.52
C SER A 12 -6.85 14.11 -2.65
N GLU A 13 -5.74 14.39 -3.35
CA GLU A 13 -5.75 15.22 -4.56
C GLU A 13 -6.65 14.61 -5.65
N GLY A 14 -6.56 13.29 -5.86
CA GLY A 14 -7.42 12.59 -6.81
C GLY A 14 -8.89 12.59 -6.38
N ILE A 15 -9.16 12.44 -5.09
CA ILE A 15 -10.52 12.53 -4.53
C ILE A 15 -11.09 13.95 -4.75
N ASP A 16 -10.33 15.02 -4.43
CA ASP A 16 -10.79 16.39 -4.64
C ASP A 16 -11.10 16.66 -6.12
N LEU A 17 -10.22 16.22 -7.02
CA LEU A 17 -10.44 16.37 -8.45
C LEU A 17 -11.70 15.60 -8.91
N GLY A 18 -11.88 14.37 -8.45
CA GLY A 18 -13.07 13.58 -8.73
C GLY A 18 -14.36 14.25 -8.20
N CYS A 19 -14.34 14.79 -6.98
CA CYS A 19 -15.46 15.52 -6.39
C CYS A 19 -15.85 16.74 -7.23
N ARG A 20 -14.88 17.55 -7.68
CA ARG A 20 -15.12 18.70 -8.56
C ARG A 20 -15.77 18.29 -9.87
N HIS A 21 -15.29 17.20 -10.50
CA HIS A 21 -15.87 16.68 -11.76
C HIS A 21 -17.30 16.16 -11.58
N CYS A 22 -17.62 15.62 -10.42
CA CYS A 22 -18.96 15.10 -10.09
C CYS A 22 -19.87 16.16 -9.43
N HIS A 23 -19.41 17.41 -9.28
CA HIS A 23 -20.14 18.51 -8.62
C HIS A 23 -20.47 18.26 -7.15
N TYR A 24 -19.56 17.59 -6.42
CA TYR A 24 -19.62 17.40 -4.97
C TYR A 24 -18.56 18.23 -4.26
N TYR A 25 -18.81 18.55 -3.01
CA TYR A 25 -17.82 19.12 -2.10
C TYR A 25 -17.19 18.02 -1.26
N LEU A 26 -15.87 18.05 -1.11
CA LEU A 26 -15.12 17.15 -0.24
C LEU A 26 -15.02 17.75 1.16
N ASN A 27 -15.36 16.95 2.16
CA ASN A 27 -15.02 17.18 3.57
C ASN A 27 -14.17 16.01 4.06
N ILE A 28 -13.01 16.29 4.64
CA ILE A 28 -12.10 15.26 5.17
C ILE A 28 -12.21 15.26 6.69
N SER A 29 -12.50 14.11 7.25
CA SER A 29 -12.53 13.88 8.70
C SER A 29 -11.55 12.76 9.05
N TYR A 30 -10.76 12.98 10.09
CA TYR A 30 -9.92 11.94 10.67
C TYR A 30 -10.70 11.21 11.77
N ILE A 31 -10.56 9.90 11.80
CA ILE A 31 -11.18 9.04 12.81
C ILE A 31 -10.08 8.47 13.69
N TYR A 32 -10.25 8.61 15.00
CA TYR A 32 -9.31 8.10 15.99
C TYR A 32 -9.93 6.93 16.76
N GLU A 33 -9.10 6.11 17.40
CA GLU A 33 -9.49 4.88 18.10
C GLU A 33 -10.61 5.07 19.15
N ASN A 34 -10.68 6.25 19.78
CA ASN A 34 -11.66 6.55 20.83
C ASN A 34 -12.86 7.38 20.34
N ASP A 35 -13.01 7.58 19.03
CA ASP A 35 -14.11 8.35 18.49
C ASP A 35 -15.42 7.57 18.52
N ASP A 36 -16.51 8.25 18.86
CA ASP A 36 -17.87 7.72 18.72
C ASP A 36 -18.33 7.84 17.26
N ILE A 37 -18.13 6.77 16.51
CA ILE A 37 -18.44 6.70 15.08
C ILE A 37 -19.92 6.98 14.80
N GLU A 38 -20.84 6.53 15.66
CA GLU A 38 -22.27 6.75 15.44
C GLU A 38 -22.65 8.22 15.57
N THR A 39 -22.05 8.92 16.51
CA THR A 39 -22.20 10.37 16.68
C THR A 39 -21.64 11.12 15.47
N LEU A 40 -20.43 10.77 15.01
CA LEU A 40 -19.82 11.36 13.79
C LEU A 40 -20.70 11.15 12.56
N LEU A 41 -21.17 9.93 12.33
CA LEU A 41 -22.06 9.61 11.20
C LEU A 41 -23.38 10.40 11.25
N SER A 42 -23.94 10.58 12.42
CA SER A 42 -25.15 11.37 12.62
C SER A 42 -24.91 12.85 12.31
N GLU A 43 -23.76 13.40 12.71
CA GLU A 43 -23.37 14.76 12.41
C GLU A 43 -23.15 14.96 10.90
N TRP A 44 -22.44 14.07 10.24
CA TRP A 44 -22.20 14.16 8.79
C TRP A 44 -23.51 14.15 7.99
N LYS A 45 -24.48 13.33 8.39
CA LYS A 45 -25.82 13.35 7.78
C LYS A 45 -26.53 14.68 8.02
N ARG A 46 -26.46 15.22 9.23
CA ARG A 46 -27.04 16.54 9.55
C ARG A 46 -26.42 17.67 8.71
N LEU A 47 -25.13 17.55 8.39
CA LEU A 47 -24.41 18.47 7.53
C LEU A 47 -24.67 18.24 6.02
N GLY A 48 -25.47 17.23 5.67
CA GLY A 48 -25.91 16.98 4.30
C GLY A 48 -24.96 16.09 3.48
N ALA A 49 -24.13 15.30 4.12
CA ALA A 49 -23.29 14.30 3.44
C ALA A 49 -24.17 13.38 2.57
N LYS A 50 -23.75 13.15 1.33
CA LYS A 50 -24.45 12.30 0.35
C LYS A 50 -23.86 10.91 0.25
N GLY A 51 -22.62 10.72 0.69
CA GLY A 51 -21.91 9.44 0.70
C GLY A 51 -20.58 9.56 1.40
N ILE A 52 -19.91 8.44 1.60
CA ILE A 52 -18.67 8.32 2.34
C ILE A 52 -17.63 7.58 1.51
N LEU A 53 -16.46 8.18 1.37
CA LEU A 53 -15.23 7.50 0.96
C LEU A 53 -14.48 7.14 2.23
N LEU A 54 -14.37 5.86 2.52
CA LEU A 54 -13.75 5.38 3.75
C LEU A 54 -12.37 4.80 3.45
N LEU A 55 -11.31 5.49 3.87
CA LEU A 55 -9.96 4.95 3.77
C LEU A 55 -9.76 3.91 4.89
N GLY A 56 -9.65 2.66 4.49
CA GLY A 56 -9.71 1.52 5.40
C GLY A 56 -8.42 0.71 5.52
N THR A 57 -7.27 1.27 5.14
CA THR A 57 -5.98 0.55 5.08
C THR A 57 -5.68 -0.25 6.36
N GLU A 58 -5.92 0.35 7.52
CA GLU A 58 -5.66 -0.26 8.84
C GLU A 58 -6.94 -0.76 9.54
N MET A 59 -8.11 -0.65 8.88
CA MET A 59 -9.39 -1.01 9.50
C MET A 59 -9.63 -2.51 9.49
N GLU A 60 -10.20 -3.01 10.57
CA GLU A 60 -10.71 -4.37 10.67
C GLU A 60 -12.20 -4.45 10.35
N LYS A 61 -12.71 -5.66 10.15
CA LYS A 61 -14.12 -5.90 9.83
C LYS A 61 -15.09 -5.30 10.86
N HIS A 62 -14.70 -5.21 12.11
CA HIS A 62 -15.58 -4.67 13.15
C HIS A 62 -15.72 -3.14 13.04
N ASP A 63 -14.69 -2.43 12.57
CA ASP A 63 -14.68 -0.98 12.37
C ASP A 63 -15.62 -0.53 11.24
N ILE A 64 -15.82 -1.41 10.26
CA ILE A 64 -16.66 -1.12 9.08
C ILE A 64 -18.17 -1.20 9.39
N LYS A 65 -18.58 -1.96 10.41
CA LYS A 65 -20.00 -2.20 10.71
C LYS A 65 -20.85 -0.93 10.88
N PRO A 66 -20.41 0.12 11.59
CA PRO A 66 -21.20 1.35 11.71
C PRO A 66 -21.49 1.99 10.35
N PHE A 67 -20.49 1.97 9.45
CA PHE A 67 -20.60 2.57 8.11
C PHE A 67 -21.58 1.79 7.22
N THR A 68 -21.62 0.46 7.30
CA THR A 68 -22.58 -0.35 6.52
C THR A 68 -24.03 -0.15 6.96
N ARG A 69 -24.25 0.36 8.16
CA ARG A 69 -25.58 0.57 8.74
C ARG A 69 -26.01 2.03 8.75
N CYS A 70 -25.15 2.94 8.40
CA CYS A 70 -25.40 4.36 8.48
C CYS A 70 -26.46 4.86 7.48
N GLY A 71 -26.80 4.09 6.46
CA GLY A 71 -27.79 4.49 5.44
C GLY A 71 -27.27 5.51 4.42
N LEU A 72 -25.98 5.80 4.39
CA LEU A 72 -25.32 6.51 3.31
C LEU A 72 -24.57 5.51 2.41
N PRO A 73 -24.46 5.80 1.11
CA PRO A 73 -23.55 5.06 0.24
C PRO A 73 -22.11 5.16 0.75
N VAL A 74 -21.40 4.02 0.74
CA VAL A 74 -20.00 3.93 1.19
C VAL A 74 -19.17 3.24 0.13
N VAL A 75 -18.01 3.80 -0.19
CA VAL A 75 -16.96 3.14 -0.98
C VAL A 75 -15.72 3.04 -0.10
N LEU A 76 -15.24 1.80 0.12
CA LEU A 76 -14.02 1.52 0.86
C LEU A 76 -12.81 1.72 -0.06
N ILE A 77 -11.77 2.35 0.44
CA ILE A 77 -10.53 2.59 -0.30
C ILE A 77 -9.38 1.86 0.39
N ASP A 78 -8.53 1.22 -0.41
CA ASP A 78 -7.29 0.56 0.00
C ASP A 78 -7.49 -0.63 0.96
N ASN A 79 -8.70 -1.15 1.04
CA ASN A 79 -9.02 -2.39 1.76
C ASN A 79 -10.30 -3.02 1.20
N TYR A 80 -10.55 -4.27 1.53
CA TYR A 80 -11.81 -4.97 1.25
C TYR A 80 -12.03 -6.10 2.26
N PHE A 81 -13.27 -6.54 2.37
CA PHE A 81 -13.65 -7.65 3.25
C PHE A 81 -14.54 -8.62 2.47
N GLU A 82 -14.06 -9.83 2.21
CA GLU A 82 -14.77 -10.85 1.41
C GLU A 82 -16.19 -11.13 1.90
N ALA A 83 -16.41 -11.06 3.21
CA ALA A 83 -17.71 -11.33 3.81
C ALA A 83 -18.64 -10.11 3.87
N LEU A 84 -18.26 -8.97 3.30
CA LEU A 84 -19.07 -7.76 3.25
C LEU A 84 -19.38 -7.38 1.81
N ASN A 85 -20.65 -7.15 1.53
CA ASN A 85 -21.09 -6.59 0.25
C ASN A 85 -20.90 -5.07 0.27
N LEU A 86 -19.69 -4.62 0.00
CA LEU A 86 -19.31 -3.21 -0.08
C LEU A 86 -18.59 -2.94 -1.40
N ASP A 87 -18.86 -1.76 -1.94
CA ASP A 87 -18.03 -1.25 -3.03
C ASP A 87 -16.66 -0.89 -2.50
N CYS A 88 -15.62 -1.30 -3.21
CA CYS A 88 -14.26 -0.96 -2.84
C CYS A 88 -13.36 -0.67 -4.04
N VAL A 89 -12.35 0.16 -3.81
CA VAL A 89 -11.28 0.47 -4.75
C VAL A 89 -9.96 0.13 -4.08
N THR A 90 -9.25 -0.84 -4.62
CA THR A 90 -8.02 -1.38 -4.05
C THR A 90 -6.87 -1.33 -5.05
N ILE A 91 -5.66 -1.50 -4.57
CA ILE A 91 -4.46 -1.71 -5.36
C ILE A 91 -4.38 -3.19 -5.73
N ASN A 92 -3.94 -3.53 -6.94
CA ASN A 92 -3.59 -4.90 -7.28
C ASN A 92 -2.19 -5.22 -6.70
N ASN A 93 -2.14 -5.36 -5.37
CA ASN A 93 -0.93 -5.63 -4.59
C ASN A 93 -0.23 -6.91 -5.04
N LEU A 94 -1.00 -7.97 -5.27
CA LEU A 94 -0.48 -9.26 -5.74
C LEU A 94 0.23 -9.12 -7.08
N GLN A 95 -0.36 -8.38 -8.03
CA GLN A 95 0.26 -8.15 -9.34
C GLN A 95 1.54 -7.33 -9.20
N GLY A 96 1.51 -6.24 -8.43
CA GLY A 96 2.66 -5.35 -8.26
C GLY A 96 3.86 -6.07 -7.63
N ALA A 97 3.64 -6.79 -6.54
CA ALA A 97 4.68 -7.56 -5.88
C ALA A 97 5.22 -8.72 -6.75
N TYR A 98 4.33 -9.36 -7.52
CA TYR A 98 4.75 -10.35 -8.51
C TYR A 98 5.69 -9.73 -9.56
N LEU A 99 5.33 -8.59 -10.13
CA LEU A 99 6.14 -7.91 -11.15
C LEU A 99 7.50 -7.47 -10.59
N ALA A 100 7.51 -6.88 -9.40
CA ALA A 100 8.74 -6.43 -8.73
C ALA A 100 9.70 -7.59 -8.45
N THR A 101 9.18 -8.68 -7.90
CA THR A 101 9.98 -9.86 -7.56
C THR A 101 10.48 -10.60 -8.80
N ASP A 102 9.63 -10.75 -9.83
CA ASP A 102 10.01 -11.34 -11.11
C ASP A 102 11.12 -10.51 -11.82
N TYR A 103 11.01 -9.18 -11.72
CA TYR A 103 12.03 -8.28 -12.22
C TYR A 103 13.36 -8.46 -11.49
N LEU A 104 13.37 -8.48 -10.14
CA LEU A 104 14.58 -8.74 -9.35
C LEU A 104 15.25 -10.05 -9.73
N ILE A 105 14.50 -11.14 -9.82
CA ILE A 105 15.01 -12.47 -10.19
C ILE A 105 15.69 -12.41 -11.57
N LYS A 106 15.06 -11.77 -12.55
CA LYS A 106 15.59 -11.65 -13.91
C LYS A 106 16.82 -10.76 -14.00
N GLN A 107 16.92 -9.73 -13.17
CA GLN A 107 18.09 -8.84 -13.16
C GLN A 107 19.29 -9.44 -12.42
N THR A 108 19.05 -10.09 -11.28
CA THR A 108 20.12 -10.53 -10.39
C THR A 108 20.48 -12.00 -10.55
N HIS A 109 19.60 -12.81 -11.18
CA HIS A 109 19.70 -14.27 -11.24
C HIS A 109 19.90 -14.92 -9.86
N ALA A 110 19.39 -14.29 -8.81
CA ALA A 110 19.54 -14.72 -7.42
C ALA A 110 18.18 -15.01 -6.76
N GLN A 111 18.22 -15.77 -5.68
CA GLN A 111 17.06 -15.97 -4.80
C GLN A 111 16.74 -14.64 -4.10
N PRO A 112 15.54 -14.06 -4.29
CA PRO A 112 15.19 -12.81 -3.65
C PRO A 112 14.89 -13.00 -2.17
N GLY A 113 15.29 -12.03 -1.35
CA GLY A 113 14.81 -11.86 0.01
C GLY A 113 13.60 -10.93 0.08
N TYR A 114 12.98 -10.85 1.23
CA TYR A 114 11.81 -10.03 1.48
C TYR A 114 12.02 -9.17 2.73
N LEU A 115 11.85 -7.86 2.57
CA LEU A 115 11.75 -6.91 3.66
C LEU A 115 10.27 -6.69 3.95
N HIS A 116 9.73 -7.56 4.79
CA HIS A 116 8.32 -7.63 5.13
C HIS A 116 8.00 -6.73 6.32
N SER A 117 6.84 -6.10 6.31
CA SER A 117 6.39 -5.30 7.44
C SER A 117 6.18 -6.15 8.69
N SER A 118 6.58 -5.61 9.85
CA SER A 118 6.23 -6.18 11.15
C SER A 118 4.78 -5.85 11.55
N TYR A 119 4.11 -4.97 10.82
CA TYR A 119 2.72 -4.58 11.00
C TYR A 119 1.85 -5.21 9.91
N ILE A 120 0.76 -5.86 10.29
CA ILE A 120 -0.09 -6.65 9.39
C ILE A 120 -1.23 -5.77 8.86
N ILE A 121 -1.32 -5.66 7.53
CA ILE A 121 -2.47 -5.11 6.80
C ILE A 121 -2.74 -5.98 5.57
N THR A 122 -3.96 -5.99 5.08
CA THR A 122 -4.36 -6.78 3.91
C THR A 122 -3.44 -6.57 2.70
N GLY A 123 -3.05 -5.33 2.43
CA GLY A 123 -2.16 -5.00 1.31
C GLY A 123 -0.79 -5.66 1.40
N PHE A 124 -0.20 -5.76 2.60
CA PHE A 124 1.10 -6.43 2.78
C PHE A 124 1.00 -7.96 2.66
N GLU A 125 -0.10 -8.55 3.12
CA GLU A 125 -0.36 -9.99 2.91
C GLU A 125 -0.50 -10.32 1.42
N GLU A 126 -1.25 -9.51 0.66
CA GLU A 126 -1.37 -9.67 -0.79
C GLU A 126 -0.03 -9.48 -1.52
N ARG A 127 0.83 -8.55 -1.05
CA ARG A 127 2.20 -8.37 -1.57
C ARG A 127 3.07 -9.59 -1.28
N ALA A 128 2.95 -10.20 -0.10
CA ALA A 128 3.63 -11.45 0.22
C ALA A 128 3.21 -12.59 -0.72
N ASP A 129 1.92 -12.71 -1.02
CA ASP A 129 1.40 -13.70 -1.97
C ASP A 129 1.97 -13.48 -3.37
N GLY A 130 2.07 -12.24 -3.83
CA GLY A 130 2.69 -11.85 -5.10
C GLY A 130 4.18 -12.22 -5.16
N PHE A 131 4.93 -11.92 -4.09
CA PHE A 131 6.33 -12.28 -3.93
C PHE A 131 6.54 -13.79 -4.06
N TYR A 132 5.84 -14.59 -3.27
CA TYR A 132 5.97 -16.04 -3.33
C TYR A 132 5.46 -16.64 -4.65
N LYS A 133 4.47 -16.03 -5.28
CA LYS A 133 4.00 -16.42 -6.62
C LYS A 133 5.09 -16.26 -7.67
N ALA A 134 5.84 -15.15 -7.64
CA ALA A 134 6.95 -14.90 -8.58
C ALA A 134 8.07 -15.93 -8.41
N ILE A 135 8.46 -16.24 -7.18
CA ILE A 135 9.47 -17.25 -6.87
C ILE A 135 9.08 -18.61 -7.46
N ARG A 136 7.84 -19.07 -7.19
CA ARG A 136 7.35 -20.35 -7.73
C ARG A 136 7.31 -20.35 -9.25
N LYS A 137 6.92 -19.25 -9.89
CA LYS A 137 6.84 -19.14 -11.36
C LYS A 137 8.22 -19.16 -12.04
N ASN A 138 9.25 -18.73 -11.32
CA ASN A 138 10.64 -18.82 -11.79
C ASN A 138 11.32 -20.15 -11.41
N GLY A 139 10.59 -21.16 -10.94
CA GLY A 139 11.12 -22.48 -10.62
C GLY A 139 11.99 -22.51 -9.35
N MET A 140 11.91 -21.49 -8.51
CA MET A 140 12.68 -21.34 -7.29
C MET A 140 11.88 -21.84 -6.07
N SER A 141 12.59 -22.21 -4.98
CA SER A 141 11.94 -22.62 -3.74
C SER A 141 11.65 -21.42 -2.84
N THR A 142 10.40 -21.29 -2.40
CA THR A 142 9.99 -20.22 -1.47
C THR A 142 10.66 -20.34 -0.10
N SER A 143 11.03 -21.57 0.33
CA SER A 143 11.70 -21.81 1.61
C SER A 143 13.16 -21.33 1.66
N ARG A 144 13.72 -20.94 0.51
CA ARG A 144 15.09 -20.41 0.40
C ARG A 144 15.16 -18.90 0.46
N SER A 145 14.03 -18.23 0.47
CA SER A 145 13.99 -16.77 0.58
C SER A 145 14.17 -16.35 2.03
N VAL A 146 15.12 -15.48 2.27
CA VAL A 146 15.31 -14.82 3.55
C VAL A 146 14.20 -13.77 3.72
N VAL A 147 13.56 -13.75 4.88
CA VAL A 147 12.53 -12.75 5.22
C VAL A 147 12.94 -12.03 6.48
N HIS A 148 13.03 -10.72 6.41
CA HIS A 148 13.26 -9.86 7.57
C HIS A 148 12.01 -9.04 7.84
N HIS A 149 11.52 -9.08 9.07
CA HIS A 149 10.39 -8.28 9.53
C HIS A 149 10.88 -6.94 10.03
N LEU A 150 10.48 -5.86 9.36
CA LEU A 150 10.91 -4.50 9.65
C LEU A 150 9.71 -3.59 9.94
N SER A 151 9.90 -2.61 10.79
CA SER A 151 8.89 -1.59 11.08
C SER A 151 8.55 -0.79 9.83
N PRO A 152 7.27 -0.47 9.55
CA PRO A 152 6.86 0.20 8.32
C PRO A 152 7.10 1.72 8.33
N THR A 153 8.21 2.15 8.88
CA THR A 153 8.70 3.54 8.88
C THR A 153 10.17 3.58 8.50
N VAL A 154 10.67 4.70 7.97
CA VAL A 154 12.08 4.82 7.57
C VAL A 154 13.03 4.58 8.75
N ASP A 155 12.79 5.23 9.88
CA ASP A 155 13.68 5.11 11.05
C ASP A 155 13.56 3.75 11.72
N GLY A 156 12.34 3.20 11.80
CA GLY A 156 12.12 1.86 12.33
C GLY A 156 12.80 0.79 11.48
N ALA A 157 12.56 0.78 10.18
CA ALA A 157 13.20 -0.16 9.24
C ALA A 157 14.74 -0.02 9.25
N TYR A 158 15.26 1.19 9.40
CA TYR A 158 16.68 1.43 9.56
C TYR A 158 17.23 0.76 10.84
N CYS A 159 16.58 0.96 11.99
CA CYS A 159 16.99 0.36 13.25
C CYS A 159 16.91 -1.17 13.20
N ASP A 160 15.81 -1.70 12.68
CA ASP A 160 15.59 -3.14 12.58
C ASP A 160 16.60 -3.79 11.63
N MET A 161 16.86 -3.20 10.47
CA MET A 161 17.85 -3.72 9.52
C MET A 161 19.28 -3.65 10.07
N LYS A 162 19.62 -2.63 10.86
CA LYS A 162 20.90 -2.60 11.60
C LYS A 162 21.01 -3.74 12.61
N ALA A 163 19.94 -4.10 13.28
CA ALA A 163 19.91 -5.24 14.19
C ALA A 163 20.14 -6.56 13.45
N VAL A 164 19.47 -6.75 12.29
CA VAL A 164 19.69 -7.89 11.39
C VAL A 164 21.14 -8.03 10.97
N ILE A 165 21.75 -6.93 10.51
CA ILE A 165 23.17 -6.93 10.08
C ILE A 165 24.10 -7.24 11.27
N LYS A 166 23.84 -6.69 12.43
CA LYS A 166 24.65 -6.87 13.64
C LYS A 166 24.56 -8.31 14.19
N SER A 167 23.40 -8.97 14.07
CA SER A 167 23.24 -10.37 14.49
C SER A 167 23.98 -11.36 13.59
N GLY A 168 24.36 -10.92 12.38
CA GLY A 168 25.01 -11.79 11.39
C GLY A 168 24.02 -12.69 10.66
N ASP A 169 22.75 -12.29 10.62
CA ASP A 169 21.71 -13.01 9.87
C ASP A 169 22.06 -13.04 8.37
N GLU A 170 21.60 -14.07 7.68
CA GLU A 170 21.81 -14.21 6.25
C GLU A 170 21.20 -13.04 5.49
N LEU A 171 21.95 -12.44 4.57
CA LEU A 171 21.47 -11.39 3.67
C LEU A 171 21.31 -11.93 2.25
N ALA A 172 20.19 -11.58 1.60
CA ALA A 172 19.96 -11.88 0.20
C ALA A 172 20.68 -10.87 -0.70
N ARG A 173 20.98 -11.29 -1.93
CA ARG A 173 21.56 -10.41 -2.96
C ARG A 173 20.58 -9.41 -3.55
N CYS A 174 19.29 -9.62 -3.36
CA CYS A 174 18.25 -8.69 -3.77
C CYS A 174 17.04 -8.80 -2.86
N TYR A 175 16.36 -7.69 -2.65
CA TYR A 175 15.20 -7.61 -1.78
C TYR A 175 14.02 -6.90 -2.45
N PHE A 176 12.84 -7.50 -2.31
CA PHE A 176 11.57 -6.80 -2.44
C PHE A 176 11.17 -6.28 -1.05
N ALA A 177 10.72 -5.04 -0.95
CA ALA A 177 10.21 -4.44 0.28
C ALA A 177 8.72 -4.14 0.14
N ASP A 178 7.96 -4.32 1.23
CA ASP A 178 6.51 -4.07 1.25
C ASP A 178 6.14 -2.65 0.82
N ASN A 179 6.97 -1.67 1.20
CA ASN A 179 6.79 -0.29 0.74
C ASN A 179 8.14 0.45 0.65
N ASP A 180 8.09 1.67 0.13
CA ASP A 180 9.27 2.51 -0.06
C ASP A 180 9.90 2.99 1.25
N LEU A 181 9.13 3.12 2.33
CA LEU A 181 9.65 3.52 3.65
C LEU A 181 10.55 2.44 4.22
N ILE A 182 10.11 1.17 4.15
CA ILE A 182 10.90 0.00 4.56
C ILE A 182 12.14 -0.10 3.68
N ALA A 183 11.98 0.03 2.36
CA ALA A 183 13.11 -0.02 1.42
C ALA A 183 14.17 1.04 1.74
N ALA A 184 13.76 2.29 1.96
CA ALA A 184 14.67 3.40 2.25
C ALA A 184 15.42 3.22 3.56
N GLY A 185 14.73 2.81 4.63
CA GLY A 185 15.36 2.53 5.92
C GLY A 185 16.39 1.40 5.82
N ALA A 186 16.01 0.30 5.17
CA ALA A 186 16.92 -0.83 4.96
C ALA A 186 18.12 -0.47 4.08
N MET A 187 17.92 0.26 2.98
CA MET A 187 19.02 0.73 2.11
C MET A 187 20.01 1.60 2.87
N ARG A 188 19.53 2.49 3.74
CA ARG A 188 20.39 3.31 4.58
C ARG A 188 21.25 2.43 5.51
N ALA A 189 20.65 1.46 6.20
CA ALA A 189 21.39 0.57 7.10
C ALA A 189 22.42 -0.28 6.36
N LEU A 190 22.06 -0.83 5.19
CA LEU A 190 22.97 -1.60 4.34
C LEU A 190 24.16 -0.76 3.86
N SER A 191 23.90 0.47 3.39
CA SER A 191 24.95 1.37 2.92
C SER A 191 25.92 1.78 4.05
N GLU A 192 25.41 2.07 5.25
CA GLU A 192 26.24 2.36 6.43
C GLU A 192 27.09 1.16 6.86
N ALA A 193 26.62 -0.06 6.59
CA ALA A 193 27.38 -1.31 6.84
C ALA A 193 28.39 -1.63 5.72
N GLY A 194 28.48 -0.81 4.67
CA GLY A 194 29.46 -0.93 3.60
C GLY A 194 28.98 -1.71 2.37
N TYR A 195 27.71 -2.12 2.31
CA TYR A 195 27.13 -2.75 1.11
C TYR A 195 26.83 -1.70 0.06
N ARG A 196 27.24 -1.96 -1.17
CA ARG A 196 26.94 -1.12 -2.33
C ARG A 196 25.59 -1.52 -2.93
N ILE A 197 24.76 -0.54 -3.23
CA ILE A 197 23.47 -0.72 -3.87
C ILE A 197 23.54 -0.08 -5.26
N PRO A 198 23.32 -0.83 -6.35
CA PRO A 198 22.81 -2.21 -6.42
C PRO A 198 23.86 -3.32 -6.50
N GLU A 199 25.18 -3.01 -6.53
CA GLU A 199 26.22 -3.94 -6.90
C GLU A 199 26.32 -5.18 -5.98
N ASP A 200 26.21 -4.98 -4.67
CA ASP A 200 26.26 -6.05 -3.67
C ASP A 200 24.84 -6.54 -3.33
N ILE A 201 23.90 -5.59 -3.15
CA ILE A 201 22.50 -5.86 -2.81
C ILE A 201 21.59 -4.94 -3.62
N SER A 202 20.68 -5.51 -4.40
CA SER A 202 19.62 -4.77 -5.10
C SER A 202 18.36 -4.66 -4.25
N VAL A 203 17.65 -3.51 -4.33
CA VAL A 203 16.41 -3.29 -3.58
C VAL A 203 15.35 -2.70 -4.49
N ILE A 204 14.11 -3.20 -4.37
CA ILE A 204 12.93 -2.63 -5.01
C ILE A 204 11.84 -2.42 -3.95
N GLY A 205 11.21 -1.24 -3.96
CA GLY A 205 10.13 -0.86 -3.07
C GLY A 205 8.75 -1.02 -3.69
N PHE A 206 7.76 -0.36 -3.05
CA PHE A 206 6.38 -0.30 -3.49
C PHE A 206 5.79 1.04 -3.07
N ASP A 207 4.87 1.61 -3.85
CA ASP A 207 4.08 2.84 -3.73
C ASP A 207 4.57 4.01 -4.62
N ASP A 208 5.83 4.05 -5.05
CA ASP A 208 6.44 5.15 -5.82
C ASP A 208 6.25 6.52 -5.12
N MET A 209 6.77 6.57 -3.90
CA MET A 209 6.76 7.77 -3.08
C MET A 209 7.74 8.82 -3.61
N PRO A 210 7.49 10.13 -3.45
CA PRO A 210 8.39 11.19 -3.92
C PRO A 210 9.84 11.02 -3.45
N MET A 211 10.05 10.46 -2.26
CA MET A 211 11.37 10.21 -1.70
C MET A 211 12.23 9.26 -2.54
N CYS A 212 11.63 8.39 -3.35
CA CYS A 212 12.36 7.43 -4.20
C CYS A 212 13.33 8.10 -5.17
N THR A 213 13.09 9.36 -5.52
CA THR A 213 13.96 10.13 -6.41
C THR A 213 15.08 10.86 -5.69
N TYR A 214 14.95 11.09 -4.38
CA TYR A 214 15.89 11.88 -3.57
C TYR A 214 16.90 11.06 -2.77
N ILE A 215 16.56 9.79 -2.46
CA ILE A 215 17.49 8.88 -1.78
C ILE A 215 18.60 8.41 -2.72
N THR A 216 19.72 7.95 -2.16
CA THR A 216 20.88 7.53 -2.93
C THR A 216 21.23 6.07 -2.65
N PRO A 217 21.26 5.21 -3.69
CA PRO A 217 20.80 5.48 -5.07
C PRO A 217 19.28 5.66 -5.15
N PRO A 218 18.75 6.33 -6.21
CA PRO A 218 17.31 6.43 -6.43
C PRO A 218 16.63 5.07 -6.46
N LEU A 219 15.54 4.92 -5.70
CA LEU A 219 14.86 3.65 -5.45
C LEU A 219 13.96 3.25 -6.64
N SER A 220 14.20 2.08 -7.20
CA SER A 220 13.26 1.37 -8.07
C SER A 220 12.07 0.91 -7.24
N THR A 221 10.87 1.02 -7.77
CA THR A 221 9.66 0.77 -6.98
C THR A 221 8.48 0.36 -7.87
N VAL A 222 7.41 -0.06 -7.27
CA VAL A 222 6.12 -0.27 -7.94
C VAL A 222 5.29 1.00 -7.81
N HIS A 223 4.92 1.58 -8.95
CA HIS A 223 4.05 2.74 -9.01
C HIS A 223 2.59 2.36 -8.75
N VAL A 224 1.99 3.04 -7.80
CA VAL A 224 0.54 3.03 -7.53
C VAL A 224 -0.04 4.36 -8.03
N PRO A 225 -0.98 4.36 -8.98
CA PRO A 225 -1.59 5.58 -9.49
C PRO A 225 -2.64 6.13 -8.51
N LYS A 226 -2.17 6.66 -7.38
CA LYS A 226 -2.98 7.07 -6.21
C LYS A 226 -4.03 8.13 -6.55
N GLN A 227 -3.67 9.13 -7.37
CA GLN A 227 -4.63 10.16 -7.80
C GLN A 227 -5.78 9.53 -8.61
N TYR A 228 -5.45 8.66 -9.57
CA TYR A 228 -6.45 7.95 -10.37
C TYR A 228 -7.34 7.05 -9.50
N MET A 229 -6.75 6.38 -8.50
CA MET A 229 -7.50 5.59 -7.52
C MET A 229 -8.53 6.44 -6.77
N GLY A 230 -8.16 7.65 -6.34
CA GLY A 230 -9.07 8.60 -5.72
C GLY A 230 -10.21 9.05 -6.64
N GLU A 231 -9.90 9.39 -7.89
CA GLU A 231 -10.91 9.75 -8.89
C GLU A 231 -11.91 8.61 -9.15
N ILE A 232 -11.44 7.37 -9.27
CA ILE A 232 -12.28 6.18 -9.48
C ILE A 232 -13.19 5.94 -8.28
N ALA A 233 -12.68 6.10 -7.06
CA ALA A 233 -13.48 5.96 -5.85
C ALA A 233 -14.64 6.96 -5.81
N VAL A 234 -14.39 8.23 -6.18
CA VAL A 234 -15.45 9.26 -6.28
C VAL A 234 -16.44 8.92 -7.39
N LYS A 235 -15.99 8.54 -8.58
CA LYS A 235 -16.87 8.14 -9.69
C LYS A 235 -17.79 7.02 -9.25
N ARG A 236 -17.24 5.99 -8.59
CA ARG A 236 -18.06 4.88 -8.09
C ARG A 236 -19.07 5.33 -7.03
N LEU A 237 -18.66 6.17 -6.09
CA LEU A 237 -19.57 6.71 -5.07
C LEU A 237 -20.71 7.53 -5.71
N ALA A 238 -20.38 8.38 -6.68
CA ALA A 238 -21.37 9.18 -7.42
C ALA A 238 -22.37 8.31 -8.19
N GLU A 239 -21.93 7.20 -8.80
CA GLU A 239 -22.81 6.22 -9.43
C GLU A 239 -23.82 5.66 -8.43
N ILE A 240 -23.36 5.23 -7.24
CA ILE A 240 -24.22 4.66 -6.20
C ILE A 240 -25.22 5.70 -5.69
N ILE A 241 -24.80 6.94 -5.48
CA ILE A 241 -25.65 8.02 -5.01
C ILE A 241 -26.80 8.28 -6.01
N ASN A 242 -26.51 8.22 -7.31
CA ASN A 242 -27.44 8.54 -8.38
C ASN A 242 -28.23 7.34 -8.93
N SER A 243 -27.95 6.13 -8.46
CA SER A 243 -28.61 4.90 -8.92
C SER A 243 -29.59 4.37 -7.88
N THR A 244 -30.70 3.82 -8.35
CA THR A 244 -31.67 3.11 -7.49
C THR A 244 -31.35 1.62 -7.31
N SER A 245 -30.41 1.08 -8.09
CA SER A 245 -30.03 -0.36 -8.06
C SER A 245 -28.62 -0.51 -8.63
N ALA A 246 -27.62 -0.51 -7.76
CA ALA A 246 -26.23 -0.78 -8.13
C ALA A 246 -25.77 -2.10 -7.49
N SER A 247 -25.18 -2.97 -8.30
CA SER A 247 -24.44 -4.12 -7.78
C SER A 247 -23.17 -3.64 -7.09
N HIS A 248 -22.78 -4.30 -6.00
CA HIS A 248 -21.47 -4.03 -5.37
C HIS A 248 -20.33 -4.53 -6.26
N VAL A 249 -19.28 -3.75 -6.33
CA VAL A 249 -18.11 -4.07 -7.16
C VAL A 249 -16.81 -3.86 -6.38
N LYS A 250 -15.82 -4.72 -6.64
CA LYS A 250 -14.43 -4.51 -6.26
C LYS A 250 -13.66 -4.02 -7.50
N ILE A 251 -13.07 -2.84 -7.42
CA ILE A 251 -12.24 -2.27 -8.47
C ILE A 251 -10.78 -2.39 -8.02
N GLU A 252 -9.98 -3.13 -8.79
CA GLU A 252 -8.54 -3.24 -8.55
C GLU A 252 -7.76 -2.37 -9.54
N ILE A 253 -6.92 -1.49 -9.02
CA ILE A 253 -6.07 -0.60 -9.83
C ILE A 253 -4.75 -1.30 -10.10
N SER A 254 -4.43 -1.47 -11.38
CA SER A 254 -3.17 -2.07 -11.84
C SER A 254 -1.98 -1.18 -11.51
N THR A 255 -0.84 -1.82 -11.34
CA THR A 255 0.43 -1.19 -10.96
C THR A 255 1.48 -1.40 -12.05
N GLU A 256 2.56 -0.63 -12.03
CA GLU A 256 3.69 -0.76 -12.93
C GLU A 256 5.03 -0.57 -12.21
N ILE A 257 6.11 -1.09 -12.79
CA ILE A 257 7.46 -0.93 -12.23
C ILE A 257 8.09 0.36 -12.74
N ILE A 258 8.55 1.18 -11.80
CA ILE A 258 9.42 2.34 -12.08
C ILE A 258 10.87 1.95 -11.79
N LYS A 259 11.64 1.79 -12.87
CA LYS A 259 13.05 1.42 -12.78
C LYS A 259 13.89 2.66 -12.49
N ARG A 260 14.75 2.56 -11.47
CA ARG A 260 15.72 3.57 -11.09
C ARG A 260 17.10 2.92 -10.91
N LYS A 261 17.87 3.32 -9.88
CA LYS A 261 19.27 2.89 -9.73
C LYS A 261 19.51 1.88 -8.60
N SER A 262 18.49 1.47 -7.86
CA SER A 262 18.64 0.55 -6.73
C SER A 262 18.57 -0.94 -7.10
N CYS A 263 18.25 -1.22 -8.36
CA CYS A 263 18.29 -2.59 -8.92
C CYS A 263 18.37 -2.56 -10.45
#